data_6c97b1e358b194419a53b759b1877563
#
_entry.id   6c97b1e358b194419a53b759b1877563
#
_cell.length_a   1.000
_cell.length_b   1.000
_cell.length_c   1.000
_cell.angle_alpha   90.00
_cell.angle_beta   90.00
_cell.angle_gamma   90.00
#
_symmetry.space_group_name_H-M   'P 1'
#
loop_
_entity.id
_entity.type
_entity.pdbx_description
1 polymer ?
#
loop_
_entity_poly.entity_id
_entity_poly.type
_entity_poly.pdbx_seq_one_letter_code
_entity_poly.pdbx_strand_id
1 'polypeptide(L)'
;MKKMIFLIAALFMLAAFAPTQAQTFYDMELGGSVQCTHQFRDRGFVNVGTDLRATLPVSEWSRLRALVGVNGFVPNGFDRYGYGMVGITAEALPFYVFGDFGLSCNPSGSHTIGLAFDAGVGLAFAITDRWRLYSELAIDRINSGKLWQSTSSVKAGAMYRL
;
A
#
# COMPACT_ATOMS: atom_id res chain seq x y z
N MET A 1 -0.89 23.21 -5.82
CA MET A 1 -0.24 21.93 -6.14
C MET A 1 1.24 21.89 -5.79
N LYS A 2 2.09 22.85 -6.23
CA LYS A 2 3.54 22.85 -5.92
C LYS A 2 3.87 22.81 -4.41
N LYS A 3 3.12 23.53 -3.57
CA LYS A 3 3.34 23.57 -2.11
C LYS A 3 3.08 22.24 -1.40
N MET A 4 2.14 21.44 -1.92
CA MET A 4 1.80 20.13 -1.34
C MET A 4 2.87 19.08 -1.66
N ILE A 5 3.48 19.15 -2.84
CA ILE A 5 4.60 18.28 -3.24
C ILE A 5 5.82 18.58 -2.37
N PHE A 6 6.10 19.85 -2.07
CA PHE A 6 7.18 20.23 -1.17
C PHE A 6 6.96 19.76 0.27
N LEU A 7 5.71 19.78 0.76
CA LEU A 7 5.38 19.29 2.12
C LEU A 7 5.57 17.78 2.24
N ILE A 8 5.15 17.04 1.22
CA ILE A 8 5.32 15.58 1.17
C ILE A 8 6.81 15.23 1.05
N ALA A 9 7.56 15.91 0.19
CA ALA A 9 9.01 15.72 0.07
C ALA A 9 9.76 16.08 1.37
N ALA A 10 9.34 17.14 2.07
CA ALA A 10 9.93 17.53 3.35
C ALA A 10 9.62 16.52 4.46
N LEU A 11 8.41 15.94 4.49
CA LEU A 11 8.04 14.85 5.41
C LEU A 11 8.87 13.59 5.14
N PHE A 12 9.09 13.23 3.87
CA PHE A 12 9.96 12.11 3.50
C PHE A 12 11.43 12.37 3.89
N MET A 13 11.94 13.59 3.69
CA MET A 13 13.30 13.94 4.11
C MET A 13 13.44 13.93 5.64
N LEU A 14 12.47 14.45 6.38
CA LEU A 14 12.47 14.39 7.85
C LEU A 14 12.44 12.95 8.38
N ALA A 15 11.69 12.05 7.75
CA ALA A 15 11.69 10.64 8.10
C ALA A 15 13.02 9.94 7.77
N ALA A 16 13.70 10.36 6.70
CA ALA A 16 15.02 9.82 6.31
C ALA A 16 16.18 10.31 7.19
N PHE A 17 16.03 11.45 7.85
CA PHE A 17 17.06 12.05 8.74
C PHE A 17 16.81 11.82 10.23
N ALA A 18 15.74 11.09 10.62
CA ALA A 18 15.60 10.64 12.00
C ALA A 18 16.84 9.77 12.35
N PRO A 19 17.56 10.06 13.45
CA PRO A 19 18.76 9.29 13.81
C PRO A 19 18.34 7.84 14.01
N THR A 20 18.61 7.03 13.02
CA THR A 20 18.49 5.58 13.09
C THR A 20 19.55 5.11 14.09
N GLN A 21 19.14 4.86 15.33
CA GLN A 21 19.85 3.84 16.08
C GLN A 21 19.87 2.62 15.15
N ALA A 22 21.03 2.00 14.99
CA ALA A 22 21.27 0.90 14.07
C ALA A 22 20.24 -0.24 14.29
N GLN A 23 19.06 -0.05 13.79
CA GLN A 23 18.02 -1.06 13.74
C GLN A 23 18.46 -2.02 12.65
N THR A 24 18.86 -3.16 13.12
CA THR A 24 19.34 -4.25 12.30
C THR A 24 18.26 -4.67 11.31
N PHE A 25 18.62 -5.03 10.10
CA PHE A 25 17.76 -5.62 9.07
C PHE A 25 16.92 -6.82 9.57
N TYR A 26 17.22 -7.32 10.77
CA TYR A 26 16.51 -8.39 11.46
C TYR A 26 15.06 -8.07 11.88
N ASP A 27 14.64 -6.81 11.83
CA ASP A 27 13.26 -6.41 12.12
C ASP A 27 12.42 -6.15 10.86
N MET A 28 12.98 -6.47 9.69
CA MET A 28 12.24 -6.39 8.43
C MET A 28 11.14 -7.47 8.42
N GLU A 29 9.96 -7.08 7.99
CA GLU A 29 8.85 -8.01 7.78
C GLU A 29 8.59 -8.15 6.28
N LEU A 30 8.40 -9.38 5.83
CA LEU A 30 7.96 -9.72 4.47
C LEU A 30 6.61 -10.42 4.53
N GLY A 31 5.74 -10.11 3.60
CA GLY A 31 4.43 -10.74 3.57
C GLY A 31 3.65 -10.48 2.31
N GLY A 32 2.38 -10.80 2.37
CA GLY A 32 1.47 -10.56 1.28
C GLY A 32 0.02 -10.51 1.74
N SER A 33 -0.83 -10.02 0.87
CA SER A 33 -2.27 -9.94 1.10
C SER A 33 -3.09 -10.36 -0.10
N VAL A 34 -4.34 -10.70 0.22
CA VAL A 34 -5.43 -10.72 -0.74
C VAL A 34 -6.27 -9.48 -0.52
N GLN A 35 -6.73 -8.87 -1.60
CA GLN A 35 -7.56 -7.67 -1.56
C GLN A 35 -8.83 -7.82 -2.36
N CYS A 36 -9.92 -7.24 -1.83
CA CYS A 36 -11.16 -7.00 -2.56
C CYS A 36 -11.30 -5.50 -2.76
N THR A 37 -11.48 -5.08 -4.01
CA THR A 37 -11.54 -3.67 -4.40
C THR A 37 -12.90 -3.35 -5.01
N HIS A 38 -13.51 -2.26 -4.57
CA HIS A 38 -14.78 -1.76 -5.07
C HIS A 38 -14.58 -0.40 -5.72
N GLN A 39 -15.11 -0.23 -6.95
CA GLN A 39 -15.04 1.04 -7.68
C GLN A 39 -16.24 1.92 -7.37
N PHE A 40 -16.00 3.19 -7.05
CA PHE A 40 -17.07 4.14 -6.70
C PHE A 40 -17.94 4.59 -7.89
N ARG A 41 -17.42 4.46 -9.12
CA ARG A 41 -18.02 5.14 -10.29
C ARG A 41 -19.00 4.31 -11.09
N ASP A 42 -18.88 2.99 -11.12
CA ASP A 42 -19.71 2.11 -11.95
C ASP A 42 -20.27 0.94 -11.13
N ARG A 43 -21.59 0.95 -10.97
CA ARG A 43 -22.47 -0.17 -10.55
C ARG A 43 -21.86 -1.29 -9.69
N GLY A 44 -21.00 -0.93 -8.74
CA GLY A 44 -20.60 -1.88 -7.70
C GLY A 44 -19.74 -3.07 -8.18
N PHE A 45 -18.86 -2.88 -9.15
CA PHE A 45 -17.92 -3.94 -9.54
C PHE A 45 -16.94 -4.20 -8.40
N VAL A 46 -16.86 -5.45 -8.00
CA VAL A 46 -15.87 -5.95 -7.05
C VAL A 46 -14.77 -6.64 -7.84
N ASN A 47 -13.53 -6.29 -7.55
CA ASN A 47 -12.36 -6.92 -8.12
C ASN A 47 -11.53 -7.59 -7.03
N VAL A 48 -10.78 -8.60 -7.38
CA VAL A 48 -9.86 -9.30 -6.46
C VAL A 48 -8.44 -9.09 -6.93
N GLY A 49 -7.55 -8.89 -5.99
CA GLY A 49 -6.13 -8.71 -6.22
C GLY A 49 -5.27 -9.33 -5.13
N THR A 50 -3.97 -9.22 -5.31
CA THR A 50 -2.98 -9.63 -4.32
C THR A 50 -1.78 -8.71 -4.36
N ASP A 51 -1.10 -8.56 -3.24
CA ASP A 51 0.18 -7.86 -3.15
C ASP A 51 1.22 -8.67 -2.36
N LEU A 52 2.47 -8.34 -2.64
CA LEU A 52 3.62 -8.67 -1.80
C LEU A 52 4.10 -7.38 -1.14
N ARG A 53 4.52 -7.47 0.10
CA ARG A 53 4.87 -6.34 0.94
C ARG A 53 6.14 -6.60 1.71
N ALA A 54 6.96 -5.56 1.81
CA ALA A 54 8.07 -5.48 2.74
C ALA A 54 7.88 -4.28 3.66
N THR A 55 8.17 -4.42 4.94
CA THR A 55 8.18 -3.31 5.89
C THR A 55 9.48 -3.27 6.67
N LEU A 56 9.98 -2.05 6.89
CA LEU A 56 11.20 -1.80 7.65
C LEU A 56 10.89 -0.80 8.78
N PRO A 57 11.14 -1.13 10.05
CA PRO A 57 10.94 -0.20 11.15
C PRO A 57 11.88 1.01 11.01
N VAL A 58 11.34 2.20 11.20
CA VAL A 58 12.07 3.47 11.21
C VAL A 58 12.12 4.04 12.61
N SER A 59 11.06 3.82 13.39
CA SER A 59 10.97 4.18 14.80
C SER A 59 10.06 3.19 15.53
N GLU A 60 9.89 3.37 16.83
CA GLU A 60 8.98 2.54 17.64
C GLU A 60 7.53 2.57 17.15
N TRP A 61 7.13 3.65 16.49
CA TRP A 61 5.76 3.90 16.04
C TRP A 61 5.62 4.08 14.52
N SER A 62 6.68 3.91 13.74
CA SER A 62 6.62 4.09 12.29
C SER A 62 7.44 3.05 11.52
N ARG A 63 6.93 2.66 10.34
CA ARG A 63 7.61 1.75 9.41
C ARG A 63 7.57 2.31 8.00
N LEU A 64 8.66 2.17 7.27
CA LEU A 64 8.63 2.26 5.81
C LEU A 64 7.98 1.00 5.26
N ARG A 65 7.21 1.14 4.18
CA ARG A 65 6.63 0.01 3.48
C ARG A 65 6.89 0.12 1.98
N ALA A 66 7.11 -1.02 1.35
CA ALA A 66 7.16 -1.17 -0.09
C ALA A 66 6.22 -2.30 -0.47
N LEU A 67 5.45 -2.11 -1.52
CA LEU A 67 4.51 -3.13 -1.97
C LEU A 67 4.46 -3.19 -3.50
N VAL A 68 4.24 -4.38 -4.00
CA VAL A 68 4.00 -4.66 -5.41
C VAL A 68 2.82 -5.61 -5.52
N GLY A 69 1.88 -5.29 -6.38
CA GLY A 69 0.67 -6.08 -6.48
C GLY A 69 0.01 -6.02 -7.85
N VAL A 70 -0.99 -6.84 -8.00
CA VAL A 70 -1.84 -6.93 -9.18
C VAL A 70 -3.29 -6.98 -8.75
N ASN A 71 -4.14 -6.35 -9.53
CA ASN A 71 -5.58 -6.36 -9.36
C ASN A 71 -6.25 -6.70 -10.70
N GLY A 72 -7.40 -7.38 -10.69
CA GLY A 72 -8.08 -7.72 -11.93
C GLY A 72 -8.29 -9.21 -12.18
N PHE A 73 -8.34 -10.02 -11.14
CA PHE A 73 -8.59 -11.46 -11.29
C PHE A 73 -10.05 -11.82 -11.63
N VAL A 74 -11.00 -10.88 -11.48
CA VAL A 74 -12.40 -11.12 -11.83
C VAL A 74 -12.67 -10.62 -13.25
N PRO A 75 -13.24 -11.46 -14.16
CA PRO A 75 -13.31 -11.20 -15.60
C PRO A 75 -14.27 -10.08 -16.05
N ASN A 76 -15.05 -9.50 -15.15
CA ASN A 76 -16.19 -8.65 -15.55
C ASN A 76 -15.86 -7.16 -15.48
N GLY A 77 -15.22 -6.64 -16.53
CA GLY A 77 -15.28 -5.21 -16.86
C GLY A 77 -14.34 -4.28 -16.11
N PHE A 78 -13.48 -4.80 -15.26
CA PHE A 78 -12.45 -4.01 -14.57
C PHE A 78 -11.14 -4.08 -15.32
N ASP A 79 -10.48 -2.94 -15.50
CA ASP A 79 -9.14 -2.91 -16.05
C ASP A 79 -8.19 -3.63 -15.09
N ARG A 80 -7.45 -4.61 -15.64
CA ARG A 80 -6.35 -5.24 -14.90
C ARG A 80 -5.23 -4.23 -14.76
N TYR A 81 -4.70 -4.10 -13.55
CA TYR A 81 -3.53 -3.25 -13.34
C TYR A 81 -2.56 -3.87 -12.34
N GLY A 82 -1.28 -3.66 -12.62
CA GLY A 82 -0.21 -3.88 -11.67
C GLY A 82 0.19 -2.56 -11.03
N TYR A 83 0.76 -2.61 -9.85
CA TYR A 83 1.25 -1.42 -9.16
C TYR A 83 2.48 -1.74 -8.32
N GLY A 84 3.34 -0.74 -8.16
CA GLY A 84 4.44 -0.75 -7.21
C GLY A 84 4.43 0.56 -6.45
N MET A 85 4.41 0.49 -5.12
CA MET A 85 4.28 1.66 -4.26
C MET A 85 5.26 1.58 -3.09
N VAL A 86 5.62 2.75 -2.58
CA VAL A 86 6.37 2.93 -1.33
C VAL A 86 5.61 3.89 -0.45
N GLY A 87 5.73 3.72 0.86
CA GLY A 87 5.00 4.54 1.79
C GLY A 87 5.47 4.39 3.23
N ILE A 88 4.64 4.87 4.12
CA ILE A 88 4.90 4.86 5.55
C ILE A 88 3.65 4.44 6.32
N THR A 89 3.86 3.72 7.42
CA THR A 89 2.84 3.47 8.43
C THR A 89 3.17 4.24 9.71
N ALA A 90 2.13 4.70 10.39
CA ALA A 90 2.21 5.12 11.78
C ALA A 90 1.37 4.16 12.62
N GLU A 91 2.00 3.53 13.61
CA GLU A 91 1.45 2.42 14.39
C GLU A 91 1.13 2.85 15.83
N ALA A 92 -0.09 2.51 16.26
CA ALA A 92 -0.50 2.51 17.67
C ALA A 92 -1.23 1.18 17.91
N LEU A 93 -0.46 0.09 18.02
CA LEU A 93 -0.97 -1.28 18.01
C LEU A 93 -2.17 -1.50 18.93
N PRO A 94 -3.21 -2.21 18.45
CA PRO A 94 -3.28 -2.96 17.19
C PRO A 94 -3.60 -2.12 15.95
N PHE A 95 -3.84 -0.82 16.09
CA PHE A 95 -4.22 0.09 15.02
C PHE A 95 -3.00 0.70 14.33
N TYR A 96 -3.15 0.99 13.05
CA TYR A 96 -2.20 1.80 12.31
C TYR A 96 -2.88 2.57 11.18
N VAL A 97 -2.26 3.63 10.75
CA VAL A 97 -2.63 4.38 9.54
C VAL A 97 -1.47 4.30 8.54
N PHE A 98 -1.77 4.42 7.27
CA PHE A 98 -0.74 4.34 6.24
C PHE A 98 -1.06 5.25 5.06
N GLY A 99 0.00 5.57 4.33
CA GLY A 99 -0.08 6.25 3.04
C GLY A 99 1.03 5.78 2.13
N ASP A 100 0.67 5.37 0.91
CA ASP A 100 1.57 4.88 -0.10
C ASP A 100 1.43 5.68 -1.37
N PHE A 101 2.51 5.79 -2.12
CA PHE A 101 2.49 6.35 -3.45
C PHE A 101 3.44 5.59 -4.38
N GLY A 102 3.13 5.59 -5.68
CA GLY A 102 3.96 4.91 -6.65
C GLY A 102 3.40 4.94 -8.06
N LEU A 103 3.67 3.88 -8.76
CA LEU A 103 3.30 3.74 -10.16
C LEU A 103 2.32 2.58 -10.35
N SER A 104 1.45 2.73 -11.34
CA SER A 104 0.57 1.68 -11.82
C SER A 104 0.79 1.47 -13.32
N CYS A 105 0.55 0.26 -13.79
CA CYS A 105 0.56 -0.08 -15.20
C CYS A 105 -0.67 -0.91 -15.55
N ASN A 106 -1.26 -0.65 -16.70
CA ASN A 106 -2.35 -1.45 -17.24
C ASN A 106 -1.81 -2.35 -18.36
N PRO A 107 -1.71 -3.67 -18.14
CA PRO A 107 -1.20 -4.60 -19.16
C PRO A 107 -2.19 -4.89 -20.28
N SER A 108 -3.48 -4.59 -20.08
CA SER A 108 -4.56 -4.91 -21.05
C SER A 108 -4.80 -3.82 -22.09
N GLY A 109 -4.13 -2.70 -21.99
CA GLY A 109 -4.35 -1.52 -22.83
C GLY A 109 -3.07 -0.98 -23.47
N SER A 110 -3.02 0.32 -23.62
CA SER A 110 -1.93 1.07 -24.26
C SER A 110 -0.59 1.08 -23.48
N HIS A 111 -0.31 0.10 -22.62
CA HIS A 111 0.87 0.05 -21.76
C HIS A 111 1.16 1.37 -21.02
N THR A 112 0.11 2.03 -20.58
CA THR A 112 0.22 3.35 -19.96
C THR A 112 0.66 3.19 -18.53
N ILE A 113 1.78 3.83 -18.19
CA ILE A 113 2.22 3.98 -16.81
C ILE A 113 1.50 5.19 -16.21
N GLY A 114 0.91 5.01 -15.05
CA GLY A 114 0.23 6.04 -14.31
C GLY A 114 0.73 6.17 -12.87
N LEU A 115 0.20 7.14 -12.15
CA LEU A 115 0.46 7.31 -10.73
C LEU A 115 -0.55 6.51 -9.92
N ALA A 116 -0.10 5.95 -8.81
CA ALA A 116 -0.93 5.26 -7.84
C ALA A 116 -0.74 5.88 -6.45
N PHE A 117 -1.85 6.01 -5.73
CA PHE A 117 -1.88 6.45 -4.34
C PHE A 117 -2.80 5.53 -3.57
N ASP A 118 -2.41 5.20 -2.36
CA ASP A 118 -3.18 4.39 -1.43
C ASP A 118 -3.07 5.02 -0.04
N ALA A 119 -4.17 5.13 0.67
CA ALA A 119 -4.19 5.61 2.05
C ALA A 119 -5.31 4.93 2.82
N GLY A 120 -5.04 4.61 4.08
CA GLY A 120 -6.04 3.91 4.87
C GLY A 120 -5.65 3.68 6.31
N VAL A 121 -6.44 2.82 6.92
CA VAL A 121 -6.29 2.38 8.29
C VAL A 121 -6.20 0.86 8.33
N GLY A 122 -5.51 0.33 9.31
CA GLY A 122 -5.37 -1.11 9.47
C GLY A 122 -5.35 -1.54 10.93
N LEU A 123 -5.51 -2.85 11.07
CA LEU A 123 -5.34 -3.60 12.31
C LEU A 123 -4.25 -4.64 12.11
N ALA A 124 -3.38 -4.80 13.10
CA ALA A 124 -2.34 -5.83 13.05
C ALA A 124 -2.21 -6.52 14.41
N PHE A 125 -2.14 -7.85 14.36
CA PHE A 125 -2.04 -8.71 15.52
C PHE A 125 -0.88 -9.67 15.38
N ALA A 126 0.03 -9.68 16.34
CA ALA A 126 1.08 -10.70 16.44
C ALA A 126 0.44 -12.02 16.86
N ILE A 127 0.63 -13.08 16.07
CA ILE A 127 0.23 -14.46 16.41
C ILE A 127 1.37 -15.16 17.12
N THR A 128 2.58 -14.90 16.68
CA THR A 128 3.82 -15.39 17.27
C THR A 128 4.84 -14.25 17.23
N ASP A 129 6.04 -14.48 17.78
CA ASP A 129 7.15 -13.52 17.72
C ASP A 129 7.58 -13.18 16.28
N ARG A 130 7.25 -14.05 15.32
CA ARG A 130 7.63 -13.90 13.92
C ARG A 130 6.45 -13.64 12.96
N TRP A 131 5.24 -14.03 13.32
CA TRP A 131 4.08 -13.91 12.45
C TRP A 131 3.11 -12.86 12.94
N ARG A 132 2.66 -12.03 12.02
CA ARG A 132 1.70 -10.96 12.24
C ARG A 132 0.62 -11.02 11.16
N LEU A 133 -0.64 -11.09 11.57
CA LEU A 133 -1.77 -10.91 10.67
C LEU A 133 -2.16 -9.44 10.62
N TYR A 134 -2.67 -9.01 9.48
CA TYR A 134 -3.19 -7.67 9.32
C TYR A 134 -4.44 -7.63 8.44
N SER A 135 -5.24 -6.60 8.65
CA SER A 135 -6.31 -6.20 7.75
C SER A 135 -6.27 -4.70 7.54
N GLU A 136 -6.61 -4.24 6.35
CA GLU A 136 -6.59 -2.83 5.95
C GLU A 136 -7.89 -2.45 5.26
N LEU A 137 -8.34 -1.23 5.53
CA LEU A 137 -9.33 -0.51 4.74
C LEU A 137 -8.63 0.65 4.09
N ALA A 138 -8.69 0.73 2.78
CA ALA A 138 -7.98 1.73 2.02
C ALA A 138 -8.86 2.42 0.98
N ILE A 139 -8.45 3.62 0.62
CA ILE A 139 -8.92 4.34 -0.56
C ILE A 139 -7.75 4.43 -1.52
N ASP A 140 -7.90 3.76 -2.66
CA ASP A 140 -6.90 3.75 -3.71
C ASP A 140 -7.28 4.77 -4.78
N ARG A 141 -6.30 5.47 -5.31
CA ARG A 141 -6.46 6.38 -6.43
C ARG A 141 -5.41 6.10 -7.49
N ILE A 142 -5.86 5.58 -8.61
CA ILE A 142 -5.00 5.06 -9.65
C ILE A 142 -5.28 5.78 -10.95
N ASN A 143 -4.23 6.22 -11.62
CA ASN A 143 -4.30 6.78 -12.96
C ASN A 143 -3.97 5.70 -13.98
N SER A 144 -4.95 5.26 -14.75
CA SER A 144 -4.78 4.28 -15.83
C SER A 144 -4.53 4.92 -17.20
N GLY A 145 -3.95 6.12 -17.22
CA GLY A 145 -3.51 6.83 -18.43
C GLY A 145 -4.41 7.96 -18.90
N LYS A 146 -5.73 7.82 -18.86
CA LYS A 146 -6.66 8.91 -19.26
C LYS A 146 -7.56 9.38 -18.13
N LEU A 147 -7.88 8.53 -17.17
CA LEU A 147 -8.82 8.82 -16.10
C LEU A 147 -8.26 8.36 -14.75
N TRP A 148 -8.51 9.16 -13.74
CA TRP A 148 -8.33 8.77 -12.36
C TRP A 148 -9.47 7.86 -11.93
N GLN A 149 -9.12 6.66 -11.47
CA GLN A 149 -10.06 5.74 -10.85
C GLN A 149 -9.90 5.85 -9.33
N SER A 150 -11.00 6.02 -8.63
CA SER A 150 -11.03 5.97 -7.17
C SER A 150 -11.75 4.69 -6.75
N THR A 151 -11.10 3.93 -5.91
CA THR A 151 -11.60 2.65 -5.43
C THR A 151 -11.47 2.61 -3.91
N SER A 152 -12.28 1.79 -3.26
CA SER A 152 -12.05 1.36 -1.88
C SER A 152 -11.61 -0.09 -1.87
N SER A 153 -10.69 -0.44 -1.01
CA SER A 153 -10.22 -1.81 -0.87
C SER A 153 -10.25 -2.29 0.57
N VAL A 154 -10.53 -3.57 0.71
CA VAL A 154 -10.33 -4.33 1.94
C VAL A 154 -9.20 -5.31 1.67
N LYS A 155 -8.17 -5.28 2.47
CA LYS A 155 -7.00 -6.16 2.37
C LYS A 155 -6.88 -7.00 3.63
N ALA A 156 -6.50 -8.26 3.48
CA ALA A 156 -6.14 -9.14 4.59
C ALA A 156 -4.89 -9.94 4.23
N GLY A 157 -3.95 -10.02 5.15
CA GLY A 157 -2.67 -10.63 4.87
C GLY A 157 -1.89 -11.05 6.11
N ALA A 158 -0.71 -11.58 5.85
CA ALA A 158 0.23 -11.99 6.86
C ALA A 158 1.63 -11.46 6.55
N MET A 159 2.38 -11.15 7.61
CA MET A 159 3.77 -10.70 7.58
C MET A 159 4.62 -11.66 8.40
N TYR A 160 5.80 -11.94 7.93
CA TYR A 160 6.82 -12.72 8.63
C TYR A 160 8.03 -11.85 8.93
N ARG A 161 8.45 -11.80 10.18
CA ARG A 161 9.67 -11.11 10.63
C ARG A 161 10.88 -11.98 10.38
N LEU A 162 11.87 -11.43 9.71
CA LEU A 162 13.14 -12.07 9.39
C LEU A 162 14.03 -12.27 10.61
#